data_9ba2c16e6d83cf86529c3b7c213c38c6
#
_entry.id   9ba2c16e6d83cf86529c3b7c213c38c6
#
_cell.length_a   1.000
_cell.length_b   1.000
_cell.length_c   1.000
_cell.angle_alpha   90.00
_cell.angle_beta   90.00
_cell.angle_gamma   90.00
#
_symmetry.space_group_name_H-M   'P 1'
#
loop_
_entity.id
_entity.type
_entity.pdbx_description
1 polymer ?
#
loop_
_entity_poly.entity_id
_entity_poly.type
_entity_poly.pdbx_seq_one_letter_code
_entity_poly.pdbx_strand_id
1 'polypeptide(L)'
;MKIDWTPITKVVNEAPDTYTFHLELPPEFMWQEGAHTHLALEGFNDGDKPNRSLVRHMSISTLPHEGAIGITTRIKSECSPFKSILRDMVPGDKVALFKTHSNVPLERSGKNVYLLSAGVGLATFRPIVLEYLANGEGVPHLHSLNVDSSKAYLFSDVFESNEHFTSEFVPSRKDYYERVEALAADQDALFYVVGSDELLRETIQVLRTNGVACDNIKIDKHDFQREDFLG
;
A
#
# COMPACT_ATOMS: atom_id res chain seq x y z
N MET A 1 14.04 -17.39 10.68
CA MET A 1 13.01 -16.61 9.95
C MET A 1 12.04 -17.62 9.36
N LYS A 2 10.73 -17.48 9.68
CA LYS A 2 9.68 -18.33 9.11
C LYS A 2 9.45 -17.91 7.67
N ILE A 3 9.31 -18.86 6.76
CA ILE A 3 8.98 -18.68 5.35
C ILE A 3 7.71 -19.49 5.11
N ASP A 4 6.64 -18.84 4.73
CA ASP A 4 5.35 -19.47 4.46
C ASP A 4 5.17 -19.60 2.94
N TRP A 5 5.21 -20.82 2.42
CA TRP A 5 4.89 -21.12 1.03
C TRP A 5 3.39 -21.32 0.88
N THR A 6 2.80 -20.56 -0.04
CA THR A 6 1.35 -20.58 -0.23
C THR A 6 1.00 -20.54 -1.71
N PRO A 7 -0.04 -21.27 -2.16
CA PRO A 7 -0.49 -21.24 -3.53
C PRO A 7 -1.30 -19.97 -3.83
N ILE A 8 -1.21 -19.52 -5.08
CA ILE A 8 -2.17 -18.58 -5.67
C ILE A 8 -3.50 -19.32 -5.83
N THR A 9 -4.58 -18.75 -5.32
CA THR A 9 -5.93 -19.30 -5.44
C THR A 9 -6.73 -18.65 -6.58
N LYS A 10 -6.45 -17.36 -6.84
CA LYS A 10 -7.15 -16.55 -7.84
C LYS A 10 -6.28 -15.39 -8.29
N VAL A 11 -6.39 -15.01 -9.56
CA VAL A 11 -5.82 -13.77 -10.10
C VAL A 11 -6.96 -12.92 -10.66
N VAL A 12 -7.05 -11.67 -10.20
CA VAL A 12 -8.08 -10.72 -10.64
C VAL A 12 -7.40 -9.57 -11.38
N ASN A 13 -7.89 -9.23 -12.56
CA ASN A 13 -7.51 -8.00 -13.25
C ASN A 13 -8.38 -6.86 -12.69
N GLU A 14 -7.77 -5.95 -11.94
CA GLU A 14 -8.48 -4.83 -11.28
C GLU A 14 -8.61 -3.61 -12.20
N ALA A 15 -7.60 -3.40 -13.06
CA ALA A 15 -7.50 -2.29 -13.98
C ALA A 15 -6.46 -2.62 -15.06
N PRO A 16 -6.30 -1.82 -16.12
CA PRO A 16 -5.23 -2.03 -17.09
C PRO A 16 -3.86 -2.23 -16.41
N ASP A 17 -3.18 -3.33 -16.78
CA ASP A 17 -1.89 -3.73 -16.22
C ASP A 17 -1.84 -3.91 -14.68
N THR A 18 -2.98 -3.99 -14.01
CA THR A 18 -3.03 -4.09 -12.54
C THR A 18 -3.79 -5.33 -12.11
N TYR A 19 -3.15 -6.16 -11.30
CA TYR A 19 -3.66 -7.46 -10.89
C TYR A 19 -3.60 -7.60 -9.38
N THR A 20 -4.60 -8.28 -8.81
CA THR A 20 -4.59 -8.81 -7.45
C THR A 20 -4.40 -10.33 -7.50
N PHE A 21 -3.31 -10.79 -6.89
CA PHE A 21 -3.05 -12.21 -6.65
C PHE A 21 -3.60 -12.55 -5.27
N HIS A 22 -4.64 -13.38 -5.22
CA HIS A 22 -5.15 -13.93 -3.97
C HIS A 22 -4.39 -15.21 -3.65
N LEU A 23 -3.83 -15.25 -2.45
CA LEU A 23 -3.07 -16.39 -1.94
C LEU A 23 -3.89 -17.08 -0.87
N GLU A 24 -3.73 -18.40 -0.76
CA GLU A 24 -4.30 -19.18 0.34
C GLU A 24 -3.72 -18.66 1.67
N LEU A 25 -4.55 -18.56 2.68
CA LEU A 25 -4.13 -18.13 4.01
C LEU A 25 -3.42 -19.28 4.75
N PRO A 26 -2.08 -19.19 4.97
CA PRO A 26 -1.39 -20.20 5.74
C PRO A 26 -1.88 -20.23 7.20
N PRO A 27 -1.86 -21.39 7.87
CA PRO A 27 -2.19 -21.47 9.29
C PRO A 27 -1.34 -20.50 10.12
N GLU A 28 -2.00 -19.79 11.04
CA GLU A 28 -1.35 -18.82 11.95
C GLU A 28 -0.70 -17.61 11.26
N PHE A 29 -0.91 -17.42 9.95
CA PHE A 29 -0.44 -16.21 9.27
C PHE A 29 -1.36 -15.04 9.60
N MET A 30 -0.82 -14.05 10.29
CA MET A 30 -1.56 -12.87 10.74
C MET A 30 -0.88 -11.60 10.26
N TRP A 31 -1.68 -10.61 9.93
CA TRP A 31 -1.22 -9.25 9.61
C TRP A 31 -2.27 -8.23 10.04
N GLN A 32 -1.89 -6.99 10.08
CA GLN A 32 -2.77 -5.86 10.34
C GLN A 32 -2.84 -4.96 9.10
N GLU A 33 -3.70 -3.99 9.10
CA GLU A 33 -3.83 -2.99 8.04
C GLU A 33 -2.51 -2.28 7.75
N GLY A 34 -2.31 -1.87 6.51
CA GLY A 34 -1.06 -1.25 6.05
C GLY A 34 0.15 -2.19 6.02
N ALA A 35 -0.07 -3.50 6.20
CA ALA A 35 1.02 -4.47 6.18
C ALA A 35 1.61 -4.66 4.79
N HIS A 36 2.89 -4.98 4.80
CA HIS A 36 3.62 -5.49 3.65
C HIS A 36 4.32 -6.81 3.99
N THR A 37 4.75 -7.51 2.96
CA THR A 37 5.50 -8.77 3.06
C THR A 37 6.60 -8.80 2.01
N HIS A 38 7.65 -9.60 2.25
CA HIS A 38 8.54 -10.02 1.19
C HIS A 38 7.87 -11.16 0.44
N LEU A 39 7.48 -10.92 -0.81
CA LEU A 39 7.00 -11.93 -1.73
C LEU A 39 8.19 -12.48 -2.52
N ALA A 40 8.40 -13.78 -2.49
CA ALA A 40 9.47 -14.44 -3.23
C ALA A 40 8.93 -15.53 -4.16
N LEU A 41 9.57 -15.64 -5.32
CA LEU A 41 9.28 -16.64 -6.32
C LEU A 41 10.15 -17.90 -6.08
N GLU A 42 9.73 -19.02 -6.66
CA GLU A 42 10.47 -20.27 -6.60
C GLU A 42 11.92 -20.05 -7.08
N GLY A 43 12.86 -20.76 -6.47
CA GLY A 43 14.30 -20.62 -6.74
C GLY A 43 15.01 -19.49 -5.99
N PHE A 44 14.29 -18.67 -5.21
CA PHE A 44 14.91 -17.54 -4.50
C PHE A 44 15.94 -17.97 -3.46
N ASN A 45 15.85 -19.19 -2.93
CA ASN A 45 16.69 -19.75 -1.87
C ASN A 45 17.39 -21.07 -2.25
N ASP A 46 17.53 -21.37 -3.55
CA ASP A 46 18.13 -22.64 -4.02
C ASP A 46 19.66 -22.64 -3.98
N GLY A 47 20.29 -21.48 -3.83
CA GLY A 47 21.73 -21.33 -3.76
C GLY A 47 22.25 -21.01 -2.35
N ASP A 48 23.59 -20.90 -2.22
CA ASP A 48 24.25 -20.53 -0.95
C ASP A 48 23.79 -19.16 -0.40
N LYS A 49 23.30 -18.29 -1.27
CA LYS A 49 22.75 -16.98 -0.92
C LYS A 49 21.40 -16.76 -1.62
N PRO A 50 20.43 -16.14 -0.92
CA PRO A 50 19.15 -15.82 -1.53
C PRO A 50 19.29 -14.96 -2.79
N ASN A 51 18.60 -15.37 -3.85
CA ASN A 51 18.51 -14.59 -5.08
C ASN A 51 17.52 -13.41 -4.90
N ARG A 52 18.07 -12.24 -4.60
CA ARG A 52 17.28 -11.02 -4.34
C ARG A 52 16.48 -10.54 -5.57
N SER A 53 16.84 -10.95 -6.79
CA SER A 53 16.09 -10.61 -7.99
C SER A 53 14.70 -11.24 -8.02
N LEU A 54 14.53 -12.38 -7.31
CA LEU A 54 13.28 -13.11 -7.14
C LEU A 54 12.48 -12.72 -5.89
N VAL A 55 12.84 -11.64 -5.22
CA VAL A 55 12.16 -11.15 -4.00
C VAL A 55 11.72 -9.70 -4.20
N ARG A 56 10.50 -9.39 -3.80
CA ARG A 56 9.99 -8.01 -3.77
C ARG A 56 9.23 -7.73 -2.49
N HIS A 57 9.33 -6.50 -2.05
CA HIS A 57 8.52 -5.92 -0.99
C HIS A 57 7.15 -5.56 -1.58
N MET A 58 6.08 -6.14 -1.05
CA MET A 58 4.73 -6.01 -1.59
C MET A 58 3.75 -5.72 -0.47
N SER A 59 2.88 -4.73 -0.67
CA SER A 59 1.79 -4.45 0.26
C SER A 59 0.73 -5.54 0.19
N ILE A 60 0.14 -5.86 1.34
CA ILE A 60 -1.03 -6.74 1.43
C ILE A 60 -2.27 -5.84 1.34
N SER A 61 -3.11 -6.09 0.34
CA SER A 61 -4.30 -5.28 0.04
C SER A 61 -5.58 -5.79 0.67
N THR A 62 -5.50 -6.84 1.49
CA THR A 62 -6.64 -7.44 2.21
C THR A 62 -6.42 -7.41 3.72
N LEU A 63 -7.50 -7.68 4.47
CA LEU A 63 -7.48 -7.94 5.91
C LEU A 63 -7.64 -9.45 6.20
N PRO A 64 -7.18 -9.96 7.35
CA PRO A 64 -7.27 -11.39 7.68
C PRO A 64 -8.67 -11.98 7.59
N HIS A 65 -9.68 -11.21 7.96
CA HIS A 65 -11.08 -11.67 7.94
C HIS A 65 -11.66 -11.84 6.51
N GLU A 66 -10.97 -11.33 5.49
CA GLU A 66 -11.35 -11.58 4.07
C GLU A 66 -10.96 -12.99 3.60
N GLY A 67 -10.23 -13.76 4.42
CA GLY A 67 -9.93 -15.18 4.21
C GLY A 67 -8.85 -15.48 3.16
N ALA A 68 -8.21 -14.47 2.59
CA ALA A 68 -7.12 -14.60 1.63
C ALA A 68 -6.11 -13.45 1.76
N ILE A 69 -4.86 -13.71 1.40
CA ILE A 69 -3.84 -12.68 1.30
C ILE A 69 -3.88 -12.11 -0.12
N GLY A 70 -4.27 -10.84 -0.25
CA GLY A 70 -4.30 -10.15 -1.54
C GLY A 70 -3.01 -9.35 -1.79
N ILE A 71 -2.36 -9.61 -2.91
CA ILE A 71 -1.20 -8.83 -3.36
C ILE A 71 -1.56 -8.13 -4.65
N THR A 72 -1.74 -6.81 -4.58
CA THR A 72 -2.11 -6.00 -5.73
C THR A 72 -0.90 -5.28 -6.29
N THR A 73 -0.64 -5.44 -7.59
CA THR A 73 0.52 -4.84 -8.24
C THR A 73 0.26 -4.49 -9.69
N ARG A 74 0.93 -3.43 -10.18
CA ARG A 74 0.93 -3.05 -11.59
C ARG A 74 2.06 -3.76 -12.32
N ILE A 75 1.73 -4.45 -13.42
CA ILE A 75 2.66 -5.21 -14.26
C ILE A 75 2.51 -4.74 -15.70
N LYS A 76 3.30 -3.76 -16.09
CA LYS A 76 3.33 -3.23 -17.46
C LYS A 76 3.96 -4.25 -18.42
N SER A 77 3.78 -4.04 -19.75
CA SER A 77 4.42 -4.84 -20.80
C SER A 77 5.94 -4.89 -20.62
N GLU A 78 6.55 -3.74 -20.37
CA GLU A 78 7.96 -3.64 -19.98
C GLU A 78 8.05 -3.63 -18.45
N CYS A 79 8.56 -4.71 -17.86
CA CYS A 79 8.66 -4.88 -16.43
C CYS A 79 9.93 -5.66 -16.02
N SER A 80 10.20 -5.70 -14.72
CA SER A 80 11.33 -6.48 -14.19
C SER A 80 11.11 -7.98 -14.39
N PRO A 81 12.18 -8.80 -14.43
CA PRO A 81 12.06 -10.26 -14.52
C PRO A 81 11.13 -10.86 -13.46
N PHE A 82 11.17 -10.35 -12.23
CA PHE A 82 10.25 -10.73 -11.16
C PHE A 82 8.79 -10.56 -11.57
N LYS A 83 8.44 -9.37 -12.07
CA LYS A 83 7.06 -9.07 -12.47
C LYS A 83 6.64 -9.84 -13.73
N SER A 84 7.57 -10.14 -14.63
CA SER A 84 7.30 -10.97 -15.80
C SER A 84 6.92 -12.39 -15.37
N ILE A 85 7.68 -13.00 -14.45
CA ILE A 85 7.36 -14.31 -13.91
C ILE A 85 6.01 -14.27 -13.18
N LEU A 86 5.82 -13.29 -12.31
CA LEU A 86 4.57 -13.16 -11.54
C LEU A 86 3.34 -13.01 -12.45
N ARG A 87 3.45 -12.29 -13.58
CA ARG A 87 2.37 -12.12 -14.56
C ARG A 87 1.91 -13.45 -15.15
N ASP A 88 2.85 -14.36 -15.38
CA ASP A 88 2.60 -15.63 -16.06
C ASP A 88 2.16 -16.72 -15.07
N MET A 89 2.14 -16.43 -13.75
CA MET A 89 1.67 -17.36 -12.71
C MET A 89 0.15 -17.52 -12.74
N VAL A 90 -0.30 -18.73 -12.44
CA VAL A 90 -1.70 -19.14 -12.44
C VAL A 90 -2.11 -19.75 -11.10
N PRO A 91 -3.42 -19.90 -10.82
CA PRO A 91 -3.89 -20.64 -9.64
C PRO A 91 -3.23 -22.02 -9.51
N GLY A 92 -2.69 -22.31 -8.32
CA GLY A 92 -1.91 -23.49 -8.00
C GLY A 92 -0.40 -23.24 -7.91
N ASP A 93 0.13 -22.23 -8.59
CA ASP A 93 1.54 -21.83 -8.44
C ASP A 93 1.80 -21.26 -7.04
N LYS A 94 3.00 -21.52 -6.53
CA LYS A 94 3.35 -21.13 -5.16
C LYS A 94 4.29 -19.94 -5.10
N VAL A 95 4.08 -19.11 -4.10
CA VAL A 95 4.98 -18.02 -3.71
C VAL A 95 5.34 -18.14 -2.23
N ALA A 96 6.45 -17.57 -1.84
CA ALA A 96 6.88 -17.54 -0.45
C ALA A 96 6.64 -16.16 0.16
N LEU A 97 6.16 -16.13 1.41
CA LEU A 97 5.94 -14.93 2.21
C LEU A 97 6.81 -14.96 3.45
N PHE A 98 7.44 -13.83 3.80
CA PHE A 98 8.24 -13.68 5.01
C PHE A 98 8.43 -12.21 5.39
N LYS A 99 8.82 -11.97 6.65
CA LYS A 99 9.02 -10.61 7.20
C LYS A 99 7.79 -9.71 7.02
N THR A 100 6.61 -10.27 7.29
CA THR A 100 5.35 -9.53 7.21
C THR A 100 5.21 -8.62 8.42
N HIS A 101 4.98 -7.33 8.20
CA HIS A 101 4.68 -6.34 9.23
C HIS A 101 4.08 -5.07 8.60
N SER A 102 3.55 -4.16 9.42
CA SER A 102 3.05 -2.86 8.96
C SER A 102 3.99 -1.74 9.40
N ASN A 103 4.38 -0.89 8.46
CA ASN A 103 5.06 0.37 8.73
C ASN A 103 4.08 1.53 8.92
N VAL A 104 2.83 1.33 8.50
CA VAL A 104 1.79 2.37 8.44
C VAL A 104 0.45 1.85 9.00
N PRO A 105 0.43 1.28 10.24
CA PRO A 105 -0.82 0.90 10.87
C PRO A 105 -1.67 2.14 11.14
N LEU A 106 -3.00 1.99 11.17
CA LEU A 106 -3.91 3.09 11.48
C LEU A 106 -3.73 3.58 12.93
N GLU A 107 -3.16 4.75 13.10
CA GLU A 107 -2.95 5.36 14.40
C GLU A 107 -4.24 6.04 14.90
N ARG A 108 -4.72 5.64 16.06
CA ARG A 108 -5.97 6.10 16.66
C ARG A 108 -5.68 7.09 17.79
N SER A 109 -5.19 8.28 17.42
CA SER A 109 -4.70 9.30 18.35
C SER A 109 -5.65 10.50 18.51
N GLY A 110 -6.89 10.39 18.03
CA GLY A 110 -7.87 11.49 18.06
C GLY A 110 -7.64 12.55 16.98
N LYS A 111 -6.78 12.28 16.00
CA LYS A 111 -6.43 13.17 14.90
C LYS A 111 -7.12 12.74 13.61
N ASN A 112 -7.35 13.69 12.71
CA ASN A 112 -7.72 13.38 11.33
C ASN A 112 -6.59 12.64 10.62
N VAL A 113 -6.94 11.77 9.66
CA VAL A 113 -5.97 10.98 8.90
C VAL A 113 -6.15 11.23 7.40
N TYR A 114 -5.07 11.59 6.74
CA TYR A 114 -5.01 11.78 5.29
C TYR A 114 -4.14 10.71 4.64
N LEU A 115 -4.73 9.91 3.75
CA LEU A 115 -4.08 8.83 3.00
C LEU A 115 -3.70 9.34 1.61
N LEU A 116 -2.43 9.60 1.37
CA LEU A 116 -1.89 10.23 0.17
C LEU A 116 -1.13 9.21 -0.68
N SER A 117 -1.61 8.89 -1.90
CA SER A 117 -1.01 7.86 -2.73
C SER A 117 -1.01 8.15 -4.23
N ALA A 118 -0.24 7.35 -4.97
CA ALA A 118 -0.25 7.34 -6.43
C ALA A 118 -0.48 5.93 -6.98
N GLY A 119 -1.41 5.83 -7.94
CA GLY A 119 -1.69 4.60 -8.67
C GLY A 119 -1.94 3.41 -7.75
N VAL A 120 -1.17 2.33 -7.94
CA VAL A 120 -1.31 1.09 -7.16
C VAL A 120 -0.92 1.23 -5.68
N GLY A 121 -0.33 2.35 -5.25
CA GLY A 121 -0.11 2.65 -3.83
C GLY A 121 -1.40 2.64 -3.00
N LEU A 122 -2.55 2.82 -3.66
CA LEU A 122 -3.88 2.70 -3.04
C LEU A 122 -4.12 1.31 -2.41
N ALA A 123 -3.44 0.27 -2.91
CA ALA A 123 -3.54 -1.08 -2.37
C ALA A 123 -3.07 -1.19 -0.91
N THR A 124 -2.10 -0.36 -0.48
CA THR A 124 -1.67 -0.28 0.92
C THR A 124 -2.76 0.33 1.81
N PHE A 125 -3.55 1.24 1.25
CA PHE A 125 -4.59 1.97 1.99
C PHE A 125 -5.93 1.25 2.03
N ARG A 126 -6.20 0.33 1.09
CA ARG A 126 -7.46 -0.42 1.09
C ARG A 126 -7.77 -1.08 2.44
N PRO A 127 -6.85 -1.86 3.05
CA PRO A 127 -7.13 -2.45 4.36
C PRO A 127 -7.25 -1.41 5.49
N ILE A 128 -6.58 -0.26 5.40
CA ILE A 128 -6.72 0.84 6.38
C ILE A 128 -8.14 1.43 6.31
N VAL A 129 -8.66 1.66 5.10
CA VAL A 129 -10.02 2.16 4.92
C VAL A 129 -11.05 1.15 5.42
N LEU A 130 -10.90 -0.13 5.09
CA LEU A 130 -11.81 -1.18 5.58
C LEU A 130 -11.81 -1.28 7.12
N GLU A 131 -10.65 -1.22 7.75
CA GLU A 131 -10.50 -1.23 9.21
C GLU A 131 -11.15 0.01 9.84
N TYR A 132 -10.97 1.18 9.23
CA TYR A 132 -11.63 2.41 9.68
C TYR A 132 -13.16 2.35 9.53
N LEU A 133 -13.66 1.85 8.41
CA LEU A 133 -15.10 1.71 8.17
C LEU A 133 -15.75 0.71 9.13
N ALA A 134 -15.02 -0.31 9.54
CA ALA A 134 -15.47 -1.28 10.56
C ALA A 134 -15.46 -0.68 11.97
N ASN A 135 -14.46 0.14 12.29
CA ASN A 135 -14.32 0.84 13.56
C ASN A 135 -13.57 2.17 13.36
N GLY A 136 -14.30 3.28 13.40
CA GLY A 136 -13.74 4.63 13.29
C GLY A 136 -13.25 5.25 14.60
N GLU A 137 -13.30 4.52 15.75
CA GLU A 137 -12.91 5.06 17.04
C GLU A 137 -11.47 5.58 17.05
N GLY A 138 -11.25 6.76 17.60
CA GLY A 138 -9.94 7.41 17.70
C GLY A 138 -9.45 8.07 16.40
N VAL A 139 -10.26 8.08 15.31
CA VAL A 139 -9.99 8.81 14.08
C VAL A 139 -11.24 9.61 13.70
N PRO A 140 -11.30 10.92 13.99
CA PRO A 140 -12.48 11.74 13.73
C PRO A 140 -12.90 11.78 12.26
N HIS A 141 -11.92 11.86 11.34
CA HIS A 141 -12.14 11.85 9.91
C HIS A 141 -11.00 11.16 9.18
N LEU A 142 -11.33 10.31 8.20
CA LEU A 142 -10.39 9.70 7.26
C LEU A 142 -10.64 10.23 5.85
N HIS A 143 -9.58 10.71 5.20
CA HIS A 143 -9.65 11.16 3.81
C HIS A 143 -8.57 10.47 2.97
N SER A 144 -8.93 10.00 1.78
CA SER A 144 -8.01 9.40 0.81
C SER A 144 -7.88 10.26 -0.44
N LEU A 145 -6.66 10.62 -0.79
CA LEU A 145 -6.32 11.29 -2.05
C LEU A 145 -5.39 10.39 -2.87
N ASN A 146 -5.81 10.03 -4.07
CA ASN A 146 -5.01 9.23 -4.99
C ASN A 146 -4.84 9.92 -6.34
N VAL A 147 -3.61 9.95 -6.86
CA VAL A 147 -3.34 10.39 -8.21
C VAL A 147 -3.09 9.19 -9.13
N ASP A 148 -3.87 9.09 -10.22
CA ASP A 148 -3.62 8.12 -11.29
C ASP A 148 -4.00 8.70 -12.66
N SER A 149 -3.01 8.90 -13.51
CA SER A 149 -3.19 9.44 -14.85
C SER A 149 -3.95 8.51 -15.78
N SER A 150 -4.04 7.22 -15.47
CA SER A 150 -4.83 6.25 -16.25
C SER A 150 -6.33 6.45 -16.06
N LYS A 151 -6.75 7.10 -14.99
CA LYS A 151 -8.16 7.25 -14.54
C LYS A 151 -8.87 5.90 -14.32
N ALA A 152 -8.15 4.80 -14.28
CA ALA A 152 -8.65 3.49 -13.92
C ALA A 152 -8.42 3.27 -12.42
N TYR A 153 -9.27 3.89 -11.63
CA TYR A 153 -9.15 3.92 -10.17
C TYR A 153 -9.48 2.55 -9.56
N LEU A 154 -8.59 2.09 -8.67
CA LEU A 154 -8.71 0.79 -8.02
C LEU A 154 -9.71 0.84 -6.87
N PHE A 155 -10.39 -0.28 -6.61
CA PHE A 155 -11.22 -0.48 -5.41
C PHE A 155 -12.28 0.60 -5.20
N SER A 156 -12.90 1.07 -6.28
CA SER A 156 -13.88 2.17 -6.23
C SER A 156 -15.03 1.92 -5.25
N ASP A 157 -15.40 0.66 -5.04
CA ASP A 157 -16.40 0.22 -4.06
C ASP A 157 -15.98 0.48 -2.61
N VAL A 158 -14.70 0.27 -2.27
CA VAL A 158 -14.15 0.53 -0.93
C VAL A 158 -13.91 2.03 -0.72
N PHE A 159 -13.54 2.75 -1.78
CA PHE A 159 -13.21 4.18 -1.71
C PHE A 159 -14.40 5.09 -2.04
N GLU A 160 -15.63 4.60 -1.92
CA GLU A 160 -16.83 5.42 -2.02
C GLU A 160 -16.98 6.29 -0.75
N SER A 161 -17.14 7.61 -0.94
CA SER A 161 -17.26 8.57 0.16
C SER A 161 -18.57 8.37 0.92
N ASN A 162 -18.52 8.53 2.25
CA ASN A 162 -19.68 8.49 3.14
C ASN A 162 -19.60 9.60 4.20
N GLU A 163 -20.42 9.55 5.25
CA GLU A 163 -20.48 10.56 6.30
C GLU A 163 -19.13 10.77 7.04
N HIS A 164 -18.34 9.71 7.23
CA HIS A 164 -17.11 9.74 8.03
C HIS A 164 -15.84 9.63 7.18
N PHE A 165 -15.94 9.02 6.00
CA PHE A 165 -14.84 8.79 5.08
C PHE A 165 -15.06 9.55 3.77
N THR A 166 -14.04 10.26 3.33
CA THR A 166 -14.05 10.93 2.02
C THR A 166 -12.89 10.46 1.15
N SER A 167 -13.12 10.41 -0.15
CA SER A 167 -12.08 10.08 -1.11
C SER A 167 -12.07 11.02 -2.30
N GLU A 168 -10.89 11.27 -2.83
CA GLU A 168 -10.68 12.07 -4.01
C GLU A 168 -9.67 11.39 -4.94
N PHE A 169 -10.02 11.34 -6.22
CA PHE A 169 -9.15 10.82 -7.26
C PHE A 169 -8.83 11.93 -8.26
N VAL A 170 -7.56 12.16 -8.51
CA VAL A 170 -7.10 13.21 -9.43
C VAL A 170 -6.24 12.64 -10.56
N PRO A 171 -6.36 13.19 -11.79
CA PRO A 171 -5.67 12.64 -12.95
C PRO A 171 -4.23 13.13 -13.11
N SER A 172 -3.82 14.19 -12.40
CA SER A 172 -2.51 14.79 -12.59
C SER A 172 -1.75 15.04 -11.28
N ARG A 173 -0.42 15.03 -11.35
CA ARG A 173 0.44 15.39 -10.22
C ARG A 173 0.23 16.84 -9.78
N LYS A 174 -0.08 17.74 -10.70
CA LYS A 174 -0.38 19.15 -10.39
C LYS A 174 -1.60 19.23 -9.46
N ASP A 175 -2.72 18.63 -9.87
CA ASP A 175 -3.95 18.62 -9.07
C ASP A 175 -3.70 17.95 -7.70
N TYR A 176 -2.92 16.87 -7.69
CA TYR A 176 -2.55 16.17 -6.46
C TYR A 176 -1.82 17.09 -5.48
N TYR A 177 -0.78 17.81 -5.90
CA TYR A 177 -0.03 18.68 -5.00
C TYR A 177 -0.83 19.90 -4.56
N GLU A 178 -1.70 20.46 -5.41
CA GLU A 178 -2.63 21.53 -5.02
C GLU A 178 -3.59 21.04 -3.90
N ARG A 179 -4.04 19.78 -3.98
CA ARG A 179 -4.87 19.17 -2.93
C ARG A 179 -4.07 18.88 -1.66
N VAL A 180 -2.86 18.34 -1.78
CA VAL A 180 -1.99 18.10 -0.62
C VAL A 180 -1.72 19.40 0.13
N GLU A 181 -1.44 20.50 -0.58
CA GLU A 181 -1.26 21.84 0.03
C GLU A 181 -2.52 22.28 0.79
N ALA A 182 -3.70 22.10 0.22
CA ALA A 182 -4.95 22.43 0.89
C ALA A 182 -5.20 21.55 2.14
N LEU A 183 -4.91 20.26 2.09
CA LEU A 183 -5.02 19.34 3.23
C LEU A 183 -4.00 19.66 4.34
N ALA A 184 -2.82 20.16 3.99
CA ALA A 184 -1.77 20.53 4.94
C ALA A 184 -2.17 21.72 5.85
N ALA A 185 -3.28 22.40 5.58
CA ALA A 185 -3.86 23.39 6.50
C ALA A 185 -4.24 22.77 7.86
N ASP A 186 -4.58 21.50 7.90
CA ASP A 186 -4.78 20.71 9.13
C ASP A 186 -3.43 20.15 9.63
N GLN A 187 -2.60 21.05 10.20
CA GLN A 187 -1.23 20.72 10.60
C GLN A 187 -1.13 19.68 11.72
N ASP A 188 -2.21 19.46 12.47
CA ASP A 188 -2.25 18.46 13.56
C ASP A 188 -2.64 17.06 13.07
N ALA A 189 -3.16 16.95 11.86
CA ALA A 189 -3.53 15.66 11.27
C ALA A 189 -2.34 14.74 11.02
N LEU A 190 -2.61 13.45 10.84
CA LEU A 190 -1.66 12.45 10.40
C LEU A 190 -1.72 12.28 8.88
N PHE A 191 -0.58 12.33 8.22
CA PHE A 191 -0.44 12.19 6.77
C PHE A 191 0.30 10.90 6.44
N TYR A 192 -0.40 9.92 5.88
CA TYR A 192 0.16 8.67 5.41
C TYR A 192 0.52 8.81 3.93
N VAL A 193 1.77 8.60 3.57
CA VAL A 193 2.23 8.80 2.18
C VAL A 193 2.80 7.50 1.62
N VAL A 194 2.23 7.01 0.52
CA VAL A 194 2.64 5.76 -0.14
C VAL A 194 2.79 5.97 -1.65
N GLY A 195 3.96 5.63 -2.18
CA GLY A 195 4.27 5.75 -3.60
C GLY A 195 5.74 5.55 -3.92
N SER A 196 6.16 6.03 -5.08
CA SER A 196 7.58 6.05 -5.46
C SER A 196 8.38 7.01 -4.56
N ASP A 197 9.71 6.81 -4.50
CA ASP A 197 10.59 7.68 -3.72
C ASP A 197 10.46 9.16 -4.14
N GLU A 198 10.26 9.41 -5.43
CA GLU A 198 10.00 10.75 -5.97
C GLU A 198 8.71 11.35 -5.37
N LEU A 199 7.59 10.62 -5.44
CA LEU A 199 6.31 11.06 -4.87
C LEU A 199 6.43 11.33 -3.36
N LEU A 200 7.10 10.43 -2.64
CA LEU A 200 7.33 10.59 -1.20
C LEU A 200 8.06 11.90 -0.92
N ARG A 201 9.21 12.14 -1.57
CA ARG A 201 10.02 13.35 -1.36
C ARG A 201 9.23 14.63 -1.68
N GLU A 202 8.54 14.66 -2.81
CA GLU A 202 7.78 15.85 -3.22
C GLU A 202 6.59 16.09 -2.29
N THR A 203 5.82 15.04 -1.93
CA THR A 203 4.69 15.16 -1.00
C THR A 203 5.14 15.62 0.39
N ILE A 204 6.21 15.02 0.93
CA ILE A 204 6.80 15.43 2.21
C ILE A 204 7.26 16.89 2.16
N GLN A 205 7.88 17.31 1.06
CA GLN A 205 8.30 18.69 0.88
C GLN A 205 7.11 19.66 0.94
N VAL A 206 6.00 19.35 0.26
CA VAL A 206 4.77 20.18 0.30
C VAL A 206 4.22 20.23 1.72
N LEU A 207 4.08 19.10 2.41
CA LEU A 207 3.57 19.03 3.79
C LEU A 207 4.43 19.87 4.74
N ARG A 208 5.75 19.71 4.71
CA ARG A 208 6.69 20.44 5.59
C ARG A 208 6.70 21.94 5.31
N THR A 209 6.65 22.34 4.03
CA THR A 209 6.59 23.77 3.65
C THR A 209 5.33 24.44 4.18
N ASN A 210 4.24 23.68 4.35
CA ASN A 210 2.98 24.15 4.93
C ASN A 210 2.88 23.93 6.46
N GLY A 211 3.97 23.58 7.13
CA GLY A 211 4.06 23.55 8.59
C GLY A 211 3.70 22.21 9.24
N VAL A 212 3.47 21.16 8.47
CA VAL A 212 3.21 19.81 9.02
C VAL A 212 4.50 19.27 9.66
N ALA A 213 4.42 18.86 10.94
CA ALA A 213 5.54 18.26 11.67
C ALA A 213 5.93 16.89 11.11
N CYS A 214 7.22 16.55 11.10
CA CYS A 214 7.70 15.26 10.61
C CYS A 214 7.06 14.07 11.34
N ASP A 215 6.78 14.18 12.63
CA ASP A 215 6.14 13.14 13.44
C ASP A 215 4.70 12.83 12.98
N ASN A 216 4.05 13.77 12.32
CA ASN A 216 2.72 13.60 11.75
C ASN A 216 2.76 12.97 10.34
N ILE A 217 3.93 12.73 9.75
CA ILE A 217 4.09 12.14 8.43
C ILE A 217 4.51 10.67 8.58
N LYS A 218 3.67 9.76 8.07
CA LYS A 218 3.88 8.31 8.11
C LYS A 218 4.16 7.82 6.70
N ILE A 219 5.25 7.05 6.51
CA ILE A 219 5.63 6.51 5.20
C ILE A 219 5.88 5.01 5.28
N ASP A 220 5.54 4.28 4.22
CA ASP A 220 5.80 2.83 4.13
C ASP A 220 7.27 2.56 3.78
N LYS A 221 8.14 2.88 4.73
CA LYS A 221 9.59 2.64 4.68
C LYS A 221 10.07 2.09 6.01
N HIS A 222 11.10 1.24 5.95
CA HIS A 222 11.78 0.78 7.17
C HIS A 222 12.41 1.94 7.93
N ASP A 223 12.49 1.86 9.25
CA ASP A 223 12.98 2.93 10.12
C ASP A 223 14.34 3.49 9.68
N PHE A 224 15.29 2.63 9.28
CA PHE A 224 16.60 3.06 8.80
C PHE A 224 16.58 3.85 7.47
N GLN A 225 15.47 3.79 6.72
CA GLN A 225 15.27 4.54 5.48
C GLN A 225 14.46 5.82 5.70
N ARG A 226 13.69 5.89 6.82
CA ARG A 226 12.80 7.03 7.08
C ARG A 226 13.56 8.33 7.26
N GLU A 227 14.74 8.29 7.88
CA GLU A 227 15.62 9.45 8.05
C GLU A 227 16.02 10.07 6.70
N ASP A 228 16.19 9.27 5.65
CA ASP A 228 16.51 9.75 4.28
C ASP A 228 15.38 10.61 3.67
N PHE A 229 14.15 10.46 4.17
CA PHE A 229 12.97 11.16 3.68
C PHE A 229 12.50 12.28 4.62
N LEU A 230 12.52 12.03 5.92
CA LEU A 230 11.97 12.95 6.92
C LEU A 230 13.01 13.88 7.52
N GLY A 231 14.30 13.56 7.44
CA GLY A 231 15.45 14.43 7.79
C GLY A 231 15.71 14.53 9.26
#